data_25cd97a1f343322d833d56f612a2d0ac
#
_entry.id   25cd97a1f343322d833d56f612a2d0ac
#
_cell.length_a   1.000
_cell.length_b   1.000
_cell.length_c   1.000
_cell.angle_alpha   90.00
_cell.angle_beta   90.00
_cell.angle_gamma   90.00
#
_symmetry.space_group_name_H-M   'P 1'
#
loop_
_entity.id
_entity.type
_entity.pdbx_description
1 polymer ?
#
loop_
_entity_poly.entity_id
_entity_poly.type
_entity_poly.pdbx_seq_one_letter_code
_entity_poly.pdbx_strand_id
1 'polypeptide(L)'
;MILGIDTSNYTTSAAVLDGEALIQQKQLLEVRPGERGLRQSDALFQHTRNLPLLFDKLPPMDGVTAVGVSTRPRNVEGSYMPCFLAGISAATAAAKAAGCPLYTTSHQVGHILAALYGAGALEMIRAPFVAFHVSGGTDRKSVV
;
A
#
# COMPACT_ATOMS: atom_id res chain seq x y z
N MET A 1 -12.05 -0.09 -13.04
CA MET A 1 -10.83 -0.71 -12.50
C MET A 1 -10.10 0.26 -11.57
N ILE A 2 -9.61 -0.19 -10.43
CA ILE A 2 -8.88 0.65 -9.43
C ILE A 2 -7.49 0.04 -9.21
N LEU A 3 -6.45 0.87 -9.29
CA LEU A 3 -5.07 0.47 -8.99
C LEU A 3 -4.71 0.88 -7.56
N GLY A 4 -4.19 -0.04 -6.76
CA GLY A 4 -3.66 0.22 -5.42
C GLY A 4 -2.16 -0.06 -5.33
N ILE A 5 -1.39 0.81 -4.66
CA ILE A 5 0.06 0.66 -4.50
C ILE A 5 0.45 0.90 -3.04
N ASP A 6 1.28 0.01 -2.49
CA ASP A 6 1.89 0.17 -1.17
C ASP A 6 3.37 -0.22 -1.21
N THR A 7 4.23 0.69 -0.78
CA THR A 7 5.68 0.50 -0.66
C THR A 7 6.15 0.74 0.76
N SER A 8 5.44 0.19 1.72
CA SER A 8 5.77 0.29 3.14
C SER A 8 6.72 -0.82 3.59
N ASN A 9 7.61 -0.47 4.51
CA ASN A 9 8.49 -1.40 5.21
C ASN A 9 9.18 -2.47 4.33
N TYR A 10 8.74 -3.72 4.44
CA TYR A 10 9.43 -4.90 3.89
C TYR A 10 8.72 -5.55 2.71
N THR A 11 7.66 -4.94 2.21
CA THR A 11 6.89 -5.54 1.10
C THR A 11 6.53 -4.49 0.07
N THR A 12 6.96 -4.67 -1.18
CA THR A 12 6.39 -3.94 -2.32
C THR A 12 5.10 -4.63 -2.71
N SER A 13 3.99 -3.91 -2.81
CA SER A 13 2.75 -4.47 -3.30
C SER A 13 2.01 -3.56 -4.26
N ALA A 14 1.34 -4.17 -5.23
CA ALA A 14 0.43 -3.52 -6.16
C ALA A 14 -0.77 -4.44 -6.39
N ALA A 15 -1.95 -3.86 -6.52
CA ALA A 15 -3.18 -4.61 -6.73
C ALA A 15 -4.11 -3.87 -7.69
N VAL A 16 -4.89 -4.65 -8.43
CA VAL A 16 -5.96 -4.14 -9.29
C VAL A 16 -7.27 -4.74 -8.79
N LEU A 17 -8.25 -3.87 -8.56
CA LEU A 17 -9.65 -4.25 -8.30
C LEU A 17 -10.48 -3.90 -9.53
N ASP A 18 -11.13 -4.91 -10.13
CA ASP A 18 -12.03 -4.76 -11.26
C ASP A 18 -13.37 -5.43 -10.96
N GLY A 19 -14.38 -4.61 -10.64
CA GLY A 19 -15.61 -5.11 -10.06
C GLY A 19 -15.34 -5.82 -8.73
N GLU A 20 -15.60 -7.12 -8.66
CA GLU A 20 -15.32 -7.98 -7.50
C GLU A 20 -13.98 -8.72 -7.60
N ALA A 21 -13.34 -8.69 -8.76
CA ALA A 21 -12.06 -9.37 -8.99
C ALA A 21 -10.90 -8.57 -8.42
N LEU A 22 -10.18 -9.14 -7.45
CA LEU A 22 -8.97 -8.57 -6.86
C LEU A 22 -7.75 -9.39 -7.31
N ILE A 23 -6.83 -8.75 -8.02
CA ILE A 23 -5.53 -9.32 -8.41
C ILE A 23 -4.44 -8.55 -7.69
N GLN A 24 -3.67 -9.25 -6.85
CA GLN A 24 -2.57 -8.66 -6.09
C GLN A 24 -1.24 -9.31 -6.46
N GLN A 25 -0.22 -8.46 -6.60
CA GLN A 25 1.18 -8.86 -6.70
C GLN A 25 1.96 -8.26 -5.54
N LYS A 26 2.85 -9.05 -4.94
CA LYS A 26 3.69 -8.61 -3.83
C LYS A 26 5.07 -9.24 -3.87
N GLN A 27 6.07 -8.51 -3.39
CA GLN A 27 7.43 -8.99 -3.25
C GLN A 27 8.05 -8.48 -1.95
N LEU A 28 8.57 -9.39 -1.15
CA LEU A 28 9.35 -9.06 0.04
C LEU A 28 10.68 -8.42 -0.36
N LEU A 29 11.10 -7.45 0.44
CA LEU A 29 12.43 -6.88 0.34
C LEU A 29 13.46 -7.83 0.95
N GLU A 30 14.64 -7.83 0.37
CA GLU A 30 15.77 -8.63 0.83
C GLU A 30 16.46 -7.94 2.00
N VAL A 31 16.57 -8.61 3.14
CA VAL A 31 17.38 -8.20 4.28
C VAL A 31 18.66 -9.00 4.27
N ARG A 32 19.83 -8.36 4.32
CA ARG A 32 21.11 -9.07 4.31
C ARG A 32 21.25 -9.93 5.55
N PRO A 33 21.88 -11.11 5.44
CA PRO A 33 22.16 -11.95 6.60
C PRO A 33 22.93 -11.18 7.68
N GLY A 34 22.45 -11.23 8.92
CA GLY A 34 23.03 -10.53 10.06
C GLY A 34 22.55 -9.10 10.31
N GLU A 35 21.79 -8.50 9.39
CA GLU A 35 21.13 -7.20 9.60
C GLU A 35 19.80 -7.37 10.33
N ARG A 36 19.52 -6.45 11.28
CA ARG A 36 18.23 -6.45 12.03
C ARG A 36 17.10 -5.70 11.32
N GLY A 37 17.34 -5.21 10.10
CA GLY A 37 16.37 -4.43 9.34
C GLY A 37 16.98 -3.80 8.10
N LEU A 38 16.18 -3.04 7.35
CA LEU A 38 16.60 -2.31 6.17
C LEU A 38 16.76 -0.82 6.48
N ARG A 39 17.82 -0.21 5.95
CA ARG A 39 17.92 1.25 5.87
C ARG A 39 16.83 1.76 4.93
N GLN A 40 16.30 2.94 5.20
CA GLN A 40 15.22 3.52 4.39
C GLN A 40 15.65 3.75 2.93
N SER A 41 16.91 4.09 2.68
CA SER A 41 17.48 4.20 1.33
C SER A 41 17.46 2.87 0.59
N ASP A 42 17.80 1.77 1.27
CA ASP A 42 17.83 0.44 0.66
C ASP A 42 16.42 -0.07 0.39
N ALA A 43 15.48 0.23 1.31
CA ALA A 43 14.08 -0.06 1.10
C ALA A 43 13.52 0.70 -0.10
N LEU A 44 13.76 2.01 -0.19
CA LEU A 44 13.34 2.85 -1.31
C LEU A 44 13.90 2.32 -2.64
N PHE A 45 15.20 1.99 -2.68
CA PHE A 45 15.83 1.41 -3.87
C PHE A 45 15.17 0.11 -4.29
N GLN A 46 14.96 -0.82 -3.35
CA GLN A 46 14.35 -2.11 -3.65
C GLN A 46 12.89 -1.95 -4.11
N HIS A 47 12.10 -1.09 -3.47
CA HIS A 47 10.73 -0.79 -3.91
C HIS A 47 10.70 -0.25 -5.34
N THR A 48 11.59 0.70 -5.66
CA THR A 48 11.70 1.28 -7.01
C THR A 48 12.04 0.21 -8.04
N ARG A 49 12.93 -0.72 -7.70
CA ARG A 49 13.30 -1.86 -8.58
C ARG A 49 12.16 -2.87 -8.75
N ASN A 50 11.40 -3.12 -7.69
CA ASN A 50 10.39 -4.16 -7.67
C ASN A 50 9.08 -3.73 -8.35
N LEU A 51 8.69 -2.45 -8.27
CA LEU A 51 7.41 -1.96 -8.82
C LEU A 51 7.19 -2.32 -10.30
N PRO A 52 8.15 -2.08 -11.23
CA PRO A 52 7.98 -2.47 -12.62
C PRO A 52 7.71 -3.97 -12.78
N LEU A 53 8.44 -4.81 -12.03
CA LEU A 53 8.28 -6.27 -12.08
C LEU A 53 6.92 -6.74 -11.55
N LEU A 54 6.30 -6.00 -10.63
CA LEU A 54 4.95 -6.29 -10.16
C LEU A 54 3.91 -5.82 -11.18
N PHE A 55 4.10 -4.65 -11.78
CA PHE A 55 3.20 -4.14 -12.81
C PHE A 55 3.13 -5.05 -14.03
N ASP A 56 4.26 -5.62 -14.48
CA ASP A 56 4.31 -6.59 -15.57
C ASP A 56 3.47 -7.85 -15.31
N LYS A 57 3.21 -8.18 -14.03
CA LYS A 57 2.39 -9.33 -13.62
C LYS A 57 0.92 -9.00 -13.37
N LEU A 58 0.57 -7.72 -13.40
CA LEU A 58 -0.82 -7.28 -13.30
C LEU A 58 -1.49 -7.35 -14.69
N PRO A 59 -2.82 -7.45 -14.75
CA PRO A 59 -3.53 -7.38 -16.03
C PRO A 59 -3.32 -6.01 -16.70
N PRO A 60 -3.58 -5.88 -18.01
CA PRO A 60 -3.62 -4.59 -18.67
C PRO A 60 -4.49 -3.60 -17.89
N MET A 61 -3.97 -2.39 -17.69
CA MET A 61 -4.62 -1.37 -16.86
C MET A 61 -5.41 -0.35 -17.67
N ASP A 62 -5.89 -0.76 -18.84
CA ASP A 62 -6.77 0.06 -19.66
C ASP A 62 -8.08 0.31 -18.92
N GLY A 63 -8.46 1.57 -18.81
CA GLY A 63 -9.68 1.95 -18.09
C GLY A 63 -9.55 2.02 -16.56
N VAL A 64 -8.34 2.25 -16.03
CA VAL A 64 -8.16 2.64 -14.62
C VAL A 64 -8.89 3.94 -14.36
N THR A 65 -9.83 3.92 -13.41
CA THR A 65 -10.69 5.05 -13.04
C THR A 65 -10.30 5.72 -11.73
N ALA A 66 -9.41 5.09 -10.96
CA ALA A 66 -8.84 5.66 -9.74
C ALA A 66 -7.53 4.95 -9.37
N VAL A 67 -6.64 5.68 -8.71
CA VAL A 67 -5.41 5.14 -8.13
C VAL A 67 -5.39 5.44 -6.63
N GLY A 68 -5.07 4.43 -5.81
CA GLY A 68 -4.86 4.55 -4.37
C GLY A 68 -3.42 4.28 -4.00
N VAL A 69 -2.86 5.04 -3.04
CA VAL A 69 -1.50 4.82 -2.55
C VAL A 69 -1.36 5.12 -1.07
N SER A 70 -0.61 4.29 -0.35
CA SER A 70 -0.15 4.64 0.99
C SER A 70 1.03 5.62 0.90
N THR A 71 0.94 6.71 1.66
CA THR A 71 1.93 7.81 1.63
C THR A 71 2.72 7.95 2.92
N ARG A 72 2.30 7.27 3.98
CA ARG A 72 2.87 7.37 5.33
C ARG A 72 2.52 6.14 6.18
N PRO A 73 3.31 5.85 7.22
CA PRO A 73 3.03 4.71 8.11
C PRO A 73 1.67 4.81 8.81
N ARG A 74 1.36 5.95 9.41
CA ARG A 74 0.18 6.18 10.25
C ARG A 74 -0.47 7.52 9.94
N ASN A 75 -1.74 7.67 10.31
CA ASN A 75 -2.48 8.92 10.11
C ASN A 75 -2.27 9.88 11.30
N VAL A 76 -1.00 10.21 11.59
CA VAL A 76 -0.60 11.19 12.61
C VAL A 76 0.39 12.18 12.02
N GLU A 77 0.41 13.40 12.55
CA GLU A 77 1.34 14.44 12.13
C GLU A 77 2.79 13.97 12.27
N GLY A 78 3.66 14.34 11.32
CA GLY A 78 5.06 13.92 11.29
C GLY A 78 5.31 12.45 10.94
N SER A 79 4.28 11.67 10.66
CA SER A 79 4.44 10.29 10.21
C SER A 79 4.99 10.25 8.79
N TYR A 80 6.29 9.98 8.65
CA TYR A 80 7.01 9.97 7.38
C TYR A 80 8.05 8.87 7.35
N MET A 81 8.18 8.19 6.21
CA MET A 81 9.28 7.27 5.89
C MET A 81 9.61 7.36 4.40
N PRO A 82 10.90 7.48 4.03
CA PRO A 82 11.33 7.62 2.62
C PRO A 82 10.89 6.49 1.68
N CYS A 83 10.75 5.27 2.17
CA CYS A 83 10.33 4.12 1.35
C CYS A 83 8.99 4.33 0.62
N PHE A 84 8.08 5.15 1.16
CA PHE A 84 6.80 5.47 0.50
C PHE A 84 6.95 6.27 -0.79
N LEU A 85 8.06 6.98 -0.98
CA LEU A 85 8.30 7.80 -2.17
C LEU A 85 8.25 7.00 -3.48
N ALA A 86 8.66 5.74 -3.47
CA ALA A 86 8.58 4.88 -4.65
C ALA A 86 7.11 4.69 -5.10
N GLY A 87 6.23 4.33 -4.16
CA GLY A 87 4.80 4.15 -4.43
C GLY A 87 4.12 5.46 -4.82
N ILE A 88 4.43 6.56 -4.13
CA ILE A 88 3.88 7.89 -4.44
C ILE A 88 4.24 8.30 -5.87
N SER A 89 5.50 8.13 -6.27
CA SER A 89 5.95 8.49 -7.62
C SER A 89 5.23 7.67 -8.68
N ALA A 90 5.16 6.36 -8.51
CA ALA A 90 4.49 5.46 -9.45
C ALA A 90 2.97 5.74 -9.54
N ALA A 91 2.30 5.91 -8.39
CA ALA A 91 0.87 6.19 -8.32
C ALA A 91 0.52 7.55 -8.95
N THR A 92 1.34 8.57 -8.71
CA THR A 92 1.15 9.90 -9.30
C THR A 92 1.27 9.85 -10.81
N ALA A 93 2.29 9.17 -11.34
CA ALA A 93 2.48 9.01 -12.77
C ALA A 93 1.32 8.23 -13.40
N ALA A 94 0.91 7.11 -12.79
CA ALA A 94 -0.20 6.29 -13.27
C ALA A 94 -1.53 7.06 -13.28
N ALA A 95 -1.87 7.78 -12.21
CA ALA A 95 -3.09 8.58 -12.13
C ALA A 95 -3.11 9.70 -13.19
N LYS A 96 -1.98 10.36 -13.40
CA LYS A 96 -1.85 11.40 -14.43
C LYS A 96 -1.97 10.83 -15.84
N ALA A 97 -1.32 9.72 -16.12
CA ALA A 97 -1.39 9.05 -17.43
C ALA A 97 -2.81 8.56 -17.74
N ALA A 98 -3.52 8.00 -16.74
CA ALA A 98 -4.90 7.54 -16.88
C ALA A 98 -5.95 8.66 -16.83
N GLY A 99 -5.57 9.90 -16.49
CA GLY A 99 -6.51 11.02 -16.34
C GLY A 99 -7.52 10.80 -15.20
N CYS A 100 -7.14 10.08 -14.14
CA CYS A 100 -8.04 9.72 -13.06
C CYS A 100 -7.58 10.27 -11.69
N PRO A 101 -8.46 10.31 -10.66
CA PRO A 101 -8.11 10.78 -9.34
C PRO A 101 -7.08 9.87 -8.64
N LEU A 102 -6.21 10.51 -7.85
CA LEU A 102 -5.28 9.86 -6.92
C LEU A 102 -5.79 10.02 -5.48
N TYR A 103 -5.99 8.90 -4.81
CA TYR A 103 -6.36 8.83 -3.39
C TYR A 103 -5.17 8.43 -2.54
N THR A 104 -4.97 9.11 -1.43
CA THR A 104 -3.87 8.83 -0.49
C THR A 104 -4.39 8.32 0.84
N THR A 105 -3.66 7.39 1.44
CA THR A 105 -3.97 6.84 2.76
C THR A 105 -2.70 6.62 3.56
N SER A 106 -2.82 6.18 4.81
CA SER A 106 -1.69 5.61 5.55
C SER A 106 -1.65 4.09 5.38
N HIS A 107 -0.47 3.52 5.52
CA HIS A 107 -0.29 2.05 5.49
C HIS A 107 -1.16 1.35 6.55
N GLN A 108 -1.26 1.92 7.76
CA GLN A 108 -2.11 1.37 8.82
C GLN A 108 -3.59 1.32 8.43
N VAL A 109 -4.12 2.39 7.84
CA VAL A 109 -5.51 2.41 7.32
C VAL A 109 -5.67 1.39 6.19
N GLY A 110 -4.67 1.24 5.32
CA GLY A 110 -4.66 0.22 4.27
C GLY A 110 -4.82 -1.20 4.83
N HIS A 111 -4.12 -1.53 5.93
CA HIS A 111 -4.29 -2.83 6.62
C HIS A 111 -5.70 -3.04 7.17
N ILE A 112 -6.27 -2.00 7.78
CA ILE A 112 -7.63 -2.07 8.33
C ILE A 112 -8.65 -2.29 7.20
N LEU A 113 -8.54 -1.52 6.13
CA LEU A 113 -9.44 -1.66 4.97
C LEU A 113 -9.30 -3.03 4.30
N ALA A 114 -8.07 -3.55 4.17
CA ALA A 114 -7.84 -4.89 3.63
C ALA A 114 -8.46 -5.99 4.50
N ALA A 115 -8.37 -5.86 5.83
CA ALA A 115 -9.02 -6.79 6.76
C ALA A 115 -10.54 -6.74 6.67
N LEU A 116 -11.14 -5.54 6.61
CA LEU A 116 -12.57 -5.36 6.44
C LEU A 116 -13.06 -5.90 5.08
N TYR A 117 -12.30 -5.66 4.01
CA TYR A 117 -12.60 -6.22 2.70
C TYR A 117 -12.60 -7.76 2.72
N GLY A 118 -11.54 -8.36 3.28
CA GLY A 118 -11.44 -9.82 3.40
C GLY A 118 -12.50 -10.46 4.30
N ALA A 119 -13.04 -9.71 5.26
CA ALA A 119 -14.14 -10.15 6.14
C ALA A 119 -15.53 -9.87 5.55
N GLY A 120 -15.65 -9.22 4.38
CA GLY A 120 -16.93 -8.77 3.82
C GLY A 120 -17.64 -7.72 4.68
N ALA A 121 -16.88 -6.92 5.44
CA ALA A 121 -17.40 -6.00 6.46
C ALA A 121 -17.04 -4.52 6.17
N LEU A 122 -16.89 -4.16 4.89
CA LEU A 122 -16.55 -2.79 4.48
C LEU A 122 -17.56 -1.72 4.93
N GLU A 123 -18.82 -2.10 5.16
CA GLU A 123 -19.86 -1.20 5.68
C GLU A 123 -19.51 -0.62 7.07
N MET A 124 -18.64 -1.27 7.84
CA MET A 124 -18.18 -0.75 9.14
C MET A 124 -17.48 0.60 9.05
N ILE A 125 -16.92 0.97 7.90
CA ILE A 125 -16.29 2.29 7.71
C ILE A 125 -17.28 3.46 7.77
N ARG A 126 -18.60 3.19 7.73
CA ARG A 126 -19.65 4.22 7.77
C ARG A 126 -19.93 4.76 9.19
N ALA A 127 -19.39 4.12 10.21
CA ALA A 127 -19.54 4.52 11.60
C ALA A 127 -18.19 4.39 12.33
N PRO A 128 -17.96 5.16 13.41
CA PRO A 128 -16.76 4.99 14.22
C PRO A 128 -16.65 3.58 14.79
N PHE A 129 -15.48 2.95 14.65
CA PHE A 129 -15.18 1.63 15.21
C PHE A 129 -13.76 1.59 15.78
N VAL A 130 -13.47 0.59 16.58
CA VAL A 130 -12.14 0.34 17.15
C VAL A 130 -11.51 -0.82 16.42
N ALA A 131 -10.34 -0.58 15.85
CA ALA A 131 -9.51 -1.62 15.23
C ALA A 131 -8.28 -1.91 16.11
N PHE A 132 -7.97 -3.19 16.30
CA PHE A 132 -6.73 -3.63 16.92
C PHE A 132 -5.78 -4.14 15.84
N HIS A 133 -4.62 -3.49 15.71
CA HIS A 133 -3.54 -3.98 14.89
C HIS A 133 -2.49 -4.62 15.79
N VAL A 134 -2.51 -5.94 15.88
CA VAL A 134 -1.55 -6.73 16.67
C VAL A 134 -0.46 -7.23 15.74
N SER A 135 0.79 -6.83 16.00
CA SER A 135 1.96 -7.32 15.27
C SER A 135 2.97 -7.88 16.27
N GLY A 136 3.73 -8.92 15.89
CA GLY A 136 4.65 -9.64 16.77
C GLY A 136 5.80 -8.86 17.38
N GLY A 137 5.87 -7.55 17.22
CA GLY A 137 6.90 -6.67 17.78
C GLY A 137 6.37 -5.43 18.50
N THR A 138 5.12 -5.03 18.29
CA THR A 138 4.54 -3.85 18.94
C THR A 138 3.02 -3.93 18.95
N ASP A 139 2.45 -4.04 20.15
CA ASP A 139 1.00 -3.89 20.33
C ASP A 139 0.65 -2.40 20.26
N ARG A 140 -0.23 -2.02 19.33
CA ARG A 140 -0.73 -0.65 19.25
C ARG A 140 -2.23 -0.65 19.00
N LYS A 141 -2.94 0.09 19.86
CA LYS A 141 -4.35 0.41 19.69
C LYS A 141 -4.49 1.57 18.70
N SER A 142 -5.32 1.42 17.69
CA SER A 142 -5.67 2.50 16.75
C SER A 142 -7.17 2.72 16.76
N VAL A 143 -7.56 3.99 16.80
CA VAL A 143 -8.95 4.43 16.61
C VAL A 143 -9.01 5.08 15.23
N VAL A 144 -9.94 4.66 14.41
CA VAL A 144 -10.17 5.15 13.04
C VAL A 144 -11.52 5.82 12.96
#